data_e28c90b4bbb26366e2be2c367fd9f060
#
_entry.id   e28c90b4bbb26366e2be2c367fd9f060
#
_cell.length_a   1.000
_cell.length_b   1.000
_cell.length_c   1.000
_cell.angle_alpha   90.00
_cell.angle_beta   90.00
_cell.angle_gamma   90.00
#
_symmetry.space_group_name_H-M   'P 1'
#
loop_
_entity.id
_entity.type
_entity.pdbx_description
1 polymer ?
#
loop_
_entity_poly.entity_id
_entity_poly.type
_entity_poly.pdbx_seq_one_letter_code
_entity_poly.pdbx_strand_id
1 'polypeptide(L)'
;MRFAVISFAIVAASFSTPGGAQEAPKGSAERGKKLFAELNCYSCHGTHAQGGGRNSEPPIPAGYPWQGFVNQLRKPRLDMPPYEEKLVSTQEVADMFAYFSSIKAAPAAKDIPQLRN
;
A
#
# COMPACT_ATOMS: atom_id res chain seq x y z
N MET A 1 44.69 -51.73 20.43
CA MET A 1 43.35 -51.36 19.96
C MET A 1 43.29 -49.83 19.98
N ARG A 2 43.26 -49.20 18.82
CA ARG A 2 43.16 -47.71 18.67
C ARG A 2 41.72 -47.38 18.22
N PHE A 3 40.94 -46.74 19.08
CA PHE A 3 39.61 -46.26 18.71
C PHE A 3 39.73 -44.90 18.04
N ALA A 4 39.34 -44.88 16.78
CA ALA A 4 39.22 -43.64 16.01
C ALA A 4 37.86 -42.99 16.35
N VAL A 5 37.87 -41.78 16.90
CA VAL A 5 36.65 -40.97 17.13
C VAL A 5 36.40 -40.18 15.87
N ILE A 6 35.31 -40.54 15.17
CA ILE A 6 34.84 -39.82 13.99
C ILE A 6 33.94 -38.67 14.48
N SER A 7 34.46 -37.44 14.40
CA SER A 7 33.66 -36.25 14.68
C SER A 7 32.79 -35.92 13.49
N PHE A 8 31.48 -36.06 13.71
CA PHE A 8 30.46 -35.62 12.74
C PHE A 8 30.23 -34.12 12.88
N ALA A 9 30.67 -33.34 11.91
CA ALA A 9 30.38 -31.91 11.83
C ALA A 9 28.94 -31.74 11.31
N ILE A 10 28.04 -31.23 12.17
CA ILE A 10 26.69 -30.84 11.77
C ILE A 10 26.77 -29.50 11.06
N VAL A 11 26.62 -29.49 9.73
CA VAL A 11 26.45 -28.27 8.96
C VAL A 11 25.01 -27.78 9.15
N ALA A 12 24.83 -26.74 9.94
CA ALA A 12 23.54 -26.07 10.07
C ALA A 12 23.24 -25.32 8.77
N ALA A 13 22.37 -25.85 7.94
CA ALA A 13 21.85 -25.17 6.78
C ALA A 13 20.93 -24.02 7.26
N SER A 14 21.39 -22.79 7.08
CA SER A 14 20.58 -21.60 7.31
C SER A 14 19.51 -21.50 6.21
N PHE A 15 18.28 -21.91 6.53
CA PHE A 15 17.14 -21.67 5.68
C PHE A 15 16.84 -20.16 5.72
N SER A 16 17.19 -19.46 4.65
CA SER A 16 16.72 -18.10 4.39
C SER A 16 15.21 -18.18 4.14
N THR A 17 14.41 -17.68 5.08
CA THR A 17 12.97 -17.51 4.87
C THR A 17 12.73 -16.59 3.67
N PRO A 18 11.90 -16.97 2.69
CA PRO A 18 11.52 -16.07 1.59
C PRO A 18 10.89 -14.83 2.22
N GLY A 19 11.35 -13.65 1.77
CA GLY A 19 10.91 -12.36 2.28
C GLY A 19 9.39 -12.24 2.24
N GLY A 20 8.74 -12.33 3.40
CA GLY A 20 7.33 -12.06 3.55
C GLY A 20 7.04 -10.63 3.05
N ALA A 21 5.89 -10.42 2.42
CA ALA A 21 5.43 -9.10 2.03
C ALA A 21 5.50 -8.20 3.27
N GLN A 22 6.25 -7.10 3.15
CA GLN A 22 6.42 -6.17 4.26
C GLN A 22 5.06 -5.59 4.64
N GLU A 23 4.62 -5.81 5.87
CA GLU A 23 3.39 -5.25 6.38
C GLU A 23 3.52 -3.72 6.53
N ALA A 24 2.40 -3.02 6.33
CA ALA A 24 2.35 -1.59 6.54
C ALA A 24 2.58 -1.26 8.03
N PRO A 25 3.33 -0.20 8.34
CA PRO A 25 3.34 0.35 9.68
C PRO A 25 1.93 0.73 10.13
N LYS A 26 1.67 0.72 11.43
CA LYS A 26 0.37 1.16 11.96
C LYS A 26 0.13 2.63 11.59
N GLY A 27 -0.96 2.91 10.87
CA GLY A 27 -1.38 4.24 10.43
C GLY A 27 -2.71 4.68 11.04
N SER A 28 -2.99 5.98 10.95
CA SER A 28 -4.26 6.60 11.34
C SER A 28 -5.04 7.01 10.10
N ALA A 29 -6.19 6.39 9.86
CA ALA A 29 -7.06 6.73 8.74
C ALA A 29 -7.55 8.20 8.78
N GLU A 30 -7.76 8.74 9.97
CA GLU A 30 -8.15 10.15 10.15
C GLU A 30 -7.05 11.11 9.67
N ARG A 31 -5.80 10.88 10.12
CA ARG A 31 -4.65 11.67 9.63
C ARG A 31 -4.42 11.48 8.14
N GLY A 32 -4.56 10.25 7.66
CA GLY A 32 -4.43 9.96 6.22
C GLY A 32 -5.45 10.69 5.36
N LYS A 33 -6.70 10.81 5.82
CA LYS A 33 -7.75 11.61 5.16
C LYS A 33 -7.38 13.09 5.11
N LYS A 34 -6.81 13.62 6.20
CA LYS A 34 -6.35 15.01 6.26
C LYS A 34 -5.19 15.25 5.30
N LEU A 35 -4.19 14.37 5.30
CA LEU A 35 -3.06 14.42 4.36
C LEU A 35 -3.51 14.34 2.90
N PHE A 36 -4.48 13.49 2.59
CA PHE A 36 -5.07 13.39 1.24
C PHE A 36 -5.63 14.73 0.75
N ALA A 37 -6.25 15.50 1.65
CA ALA A 37 -6.75 16.83 1.33
C ALA A 37 -5.60 17.87 1.25
N GLU A 38 -4.70 17.89 2.21
CA GLU A 38 -3.59 18.85 2.30
C GLU A 38 -2.59 18.71 1.15
N LEU A 39 -2.33 17.49 0.70
CA LEU A 39 -1.46 17.19 -0.44
C LEU A 39 -2.19 17.30 -1.79
N ASN A 40 -3.43 17.76 -1.80
CA ASN A 40 -4.24 17.99 -3.01
C ASN A 40 -4.48 16.73 -3.87
N CYS A 41 -4.40 15.54 -3.27
CA CYS A 41 -4.57 14.27 -3.98
C CYS A 41 -5.96 14.14 -4.62
N TYR A 42 -6.97 14.77 -4.01
CA TYR A 42 -8.36 14.74 -4.48
C TYR A 42 -8.54 15.36 -5.87
N SER A 43 -7.64 16.26 -6.29
CA SER A 43 -7.75 16.93 -7.61
C SER A 43 -7.66 15.94 -8.78
N CYS A 44 -6.94 14.83 -8.59
CA CYS A 44 -6.82 13.75 -9.58
C CYS A 44 -7.63 12.52 -9.19
N HIS A 45 -7.63 12.16 -7.90
CA HIS A 45 -8.22 10.91 -7.41
C HIS A 45 -9.68 11.02 -6.94
N GLY A 46 -10.29 12.22 -7.05
CA GLY A 46 -11.64 12.47 -6.55
C GLY A 46 -11.69 12.66 -5.04
N THR A 47 -12.72 13.30 -4.52
CA THR A 47 -12.83 13.74 -3.11
C THR A 47 -12.80 12.61 -2.08
N HIS A 48 -13.09 11.39 -2.50
CA HIS A 48 -13.09 10.18 -1.68
C HIS A 48 -12.21 9.10 -2.29
N ALA A 49 -11.18 9.47 -3.07
CA ALA A 49 -10.31 8.56 -3.80
C ALA A 49 -11.05 7.57 -4.74
N GLN A 50 -12.28 7.95 -5.16
CA GLN A 50 -13.11 7.16 -6.05
C GLN A 50 -12.68 7.20 -7.51
N GLY A 51 -11.65 7.96 -7.84
CA GLY A 51 -11.23 8.24 -9.21
C GLY A 51 -12.07 9.33 -9.87
N GLY A 52 -11.90 9.50 -11.19
CA GLY A 52 -12.68 10.44 -11.99
C GLY A 52 -12.31 11.92 -11.78
N GLY A 53 -11.16 12.20 -11.19
CA GLY A 53 -10.63 13.55 -11.09
C GLY A 53 -10.13 14.10 -12.44
N ARG A 54 -9.21 15.07 -12.40
CA ARG A 54 -8.75 15.85 -13.58
C ARG A 54 -8.39 14.98 -14.79
N ASN A 55 -7.73 13.84 -14.59
CA ASN A 55 -7.24 12.97 -15.66
C ASN A 55 -8.03 11.67 -15.77
N SER A 56 -9.23 11.59 -15.21
CA SER A 56 -10.02 10.36 -15.15
C SER A 56 -9.26 9.20 -14.52
N GLU A 57 -8.41 9.50 -13.54
CA GLU A 57 -7.65 8.49 -12.82
C GLU A 57 -8.56 7.42 -12.22
N PRO A 58 -8.16 6.14 -12.28
CA PRO A 58 -8.96 5.08 -11.69
C PRO A 58 -9.02 5.23 -10.16
N PRO A 59 -10.06 4.66 -9.52
CA PRO A 59 -10.10 4.59 -8.07
C PRO A 59 -8.88 3.83 -7.53
N ILE A 60 -8.41 4.21 -6.35
CA ILE A 60 -7.34 3.46 -5.69
C ILE A 60 -7.92 2.11 -5.27
N PRO A 61 -7.38 0.97 -5.76
CA PRO A 61 -7.95 -0.34 -5.49
C PRO A 61 -7.93 -0.68 -4.00
N ALA A 62 -9.04 -1.19 -3.47
CA ALA A 62 -9.06 -1.80 -2.15
C ALA A 62 -8.08 -2.98 -2.10
N GLY A 63 -7.34 -3.11 -1.00
CA GLY A 63 -6.36 -4.20 -0.84
C GLY A 63 -5.06 -3.99 -1.63
N TYR A 64 -4.78 -2.78 -2.07
CA TYR A 64 -3.50 -2.47 -2.70
C TYR A 64 -2.34 -2.81 -1.74
N PRO A 65 -1.31 -3.55 -2.18
CA PRO A 65 -0.23 -3.96 -1.27
C PRO A 65 0.59 -2.75 -0.80
N TRP A 66 0.99 -2.76 0.48
CA TRP A 66 1.76 -1.67 1.10
C TRP A 66 2.95 -1.23 0.27
N GLN A 67 3.81 -2.17 -0.15
CA GLN A 67 5.00 -1.83 -0.92
C GLN A 67 4.67 -1.22 -2.28
N GLY A 68 3.58 -1.67 -2.91
CA GLY A 68 3.06 -1.08 -4.14
C GLY A 68 2.61 0.36 -3.93
N PHE A 69 1.93 0.63 -2.81
CA PHE A 69 1.49 1.96 -2.42
C PHE A 69 2.66 2.92 -2.19
N VAL A 70 3.67 2.47 -1.41
CA VAL A 70 4.90 3.24 -1.19
C VAL A 70 5.60 3.54 -2.52
N ASN A 71 5.77 2.54 -3.36
CA ASN A 71 6.44 2.69 -4.65
C ASN A 71 5.69 3.68 -5.56
N GLN A 72 4.36 3.63 -5.58
CA GLN A 72 3.55 4.56 -6.38
C GLN A 72 3.69 6.01 -5.90
N LEU A 73 3.83 6.25 -4.60
CA LEU A 73 4.06 7.59 -4.06
C LEU A 73 5.50 8.08 -4.30
N ARG A 74 6.50 7.19 -4.12
CA ARG A 74 7.92 7.56 -4.22
C ARG A 74 8.43 7.65 -5.65
N LYS A 75 7.96 6.74 -6.51
CA LYS A 75 8.34 6.60 -7.93
C LYS A 75 7.07 6.38 -8.76
N PRO A 76 6.24 7.43 -8.88
CA PRO A 76 4.95 7.29 -9.53
C PRO A 76 5.09 6.93 -11.00
N ARG A 77 4.08 6.26 -11.51
CA ARG A 77 3.86 6.08 -12.94
C ARG A 77 2.94 7.18 -13.45
N LEU A 78 3.01 7.46 -14.75
CA LEU A 78 2.22 8.47 -15.42
C LEU A 78 2.45 9.89 -14.84
N ASP A 79 1.43 10.72 -14.82
CA ASP A 79 1.51 12.15 -14.48
C ASP A 79 1.41 12.45 -12.97
N MET A 80 1.39 11.43 -12.13
CA MET A 80 1.37 11.62 -10.68
C MET A 80 2.70 12.22 -10.20
N PRO A 81 2.71 13.29 -9.40
CA PRO A 81 3.95 13.84 -8.86
C PRO A 81 4.58 12.91 -7.81
N PRO A 82 5.92 12.84 -7.71
CA PRO A 82 6.58 12.07 -6.67
C PRO A 82 6.49 12.78 -5.31
N TYR A 83 6.22 12.00 -4.26
CA TYR A 83 6.23 12.46 -2.88
C TYR A 83 7.48 11.90 -2.18
N GLU A 84 8.55 12.68 -2.15
CA GLU A 84 9.81 12.30 -1.52
C GLU A 84 9.66 12.20 0.00
N GLU A 85 10.51 11.37 0.64
CA GLU A 85 10.42 11.11 2.09
C GLU A 85 10.64 12.36 2.96
N LYS A 86 11.44 13.31 2.47
CA LYS A 86 11.63 14.62 3.14
C LYS A 86 10.36 15.49 3.17
N LEU A 87 9.41 15.24 2.25
CA LEU A 87 8.14 15.98 2.15
C LEU A 87 6.98 15.23 2.81
N VAL A 88 6.96 13.92 2.65
CA VAL A 88 5.94 13.04 3.21
C VAL A 88 6.65 11.84 3.81
N SER A 89 6.73 11.78 5.12
CA SER A 89 7.42 10.74 5.87
C SER A 89 6.79 9.36 5.65
N THR A 90 7.52 8.29 5.96
CA THR A 90 6.99 6.92 5.90
C THR A 90 5.78 6.73 6.82
N GLN A 91 5.72 7.41 7.97
CA GLN A 91 4.55 7.37 8.85
C GLN A 91 3.33 8.04 8.22
N GLU A 92 3.50 9.17 7.56
CA GLU A 92 2.40 9.84 6.84
C GLU A 92 1.90 9.01 5.66
N VAL A 93 2.80 8.30 4.97
CA VAL A 93 2.40 7.32 3.95
C VAL A 93 1.60 6.18 4.56
N ALA A 94 1.97 5.68 5.77
CA ALA A 94 1.20 4.66 6.47
C ALA A 94 -0.18 5.17 6.91
N ASP A 95 -0.28 6.44 7.32
CA ASP A 95 -1.56 7.07 7.65
C ASP A 95 -2.47 7.15 6.41
N MET A 96 -1.94 7.58 5.27
CA MET A 96 -2.68 7.59 4.00
C MET A 96 -3.09 6.18 3.59
N PHE A 97 -2.20 5.19 3.73
CA PHE A 97 -2.52 3.79 3.44
C PHE A 97 -3.66 3.27 4.31
N ALA A 98 -3.67 3.61 5.61
CA ALA A 98 -4.77 3.28 6.51
C ALA A 98 -6.09 3.94 6.08
N TYR A 99 -6.06 5.19 5.61
CA TYR A 99 -7.23 5.86 5.06
C TYR A 99 -7.76 5.13 3.83
N PHE A 100 -6.92 4.85 2.83
CA PHE A 100 -7.37 4.16 1.63
C PHE A 100 -7.89 2.75 1.91
N SER A 101 -7.25 2.04 2.84
CA SER A 101 -7.73 0.71 3.28
C SER A 101 -9.07 0.76 4.00
N SER A 102 -9.46 1.91 4.54
CA SER A 102 -10.76 2.12 5.20
C SER A 102 -11.89 2.46 4.23
N ILE A 103 -11.58 2.82 2.99
CA ILE A 103 -12.57 3.19 1.98
C ILE A 103 -13.24 1.90 1.46
N LYS A 104 -14.55 1.84 1.61
CA LYS A 104 -15.34 0.73 1.07
C LYS A 104 -15.39 0.83 -0.46
N ALA A 105 -15.23 -0.31 -1.12
CA ALA A 105 -15.46 -0.38 -2.56
C ALA A 105 -16.91 0.05 -2.89
N ALA A 106 -17.07 0.78 -4.00
CA ALA A 106 -18.40 1.09 -4.50
C ALA A 106 -19.16 -0.22 -4.82
N PRO A 107 -20.47 -0.27 -4.60
CA PRO A 107 -21.28 -1.42 -4.97
C PRO A 107 -21.17 -1.66 -6.49
N ALA A 108 -21.16 -2.92 -6.91
CA ALA A 108 -21.23 -3.21 -8.33
C ALA A 108 -22.54 -2.71 -8.93
N ALA A 109 -22.54 -2.30 -10.19
CA ALA A 109 -23.73 -1.75 -10.85
C ALA A 109 -24.97 -2.65 -10.74
N LYS A 110 -24.77 -3.98 -10.81
CA LYS A 110 -25.84 -4.99 -10.60
C LYS A 110 -26.47 -4.96 -9.21
N ASP A 111 -25.77 -4.41 -8.21
CA ASP A 111 -26.22 -4.36 -6.81
C ASP A 111 -26.92 -3.03 -6.47
N ILE A 112 -26.96 -2.10 -7.43
CA ILE A 112 -27.64 -0.81 -7.32
C ILE A 112 -29.05 -0.97 -7.90
N PRO A 113 -30.12 -0.91 -7.07
CA PRO A 113 -31.50 -1.15 -7.54
C PRO A 113 -31.91 -0.25 -8.71
N GLN A 114 -31.49 1.01 -8.71
CA GLN A 114 -31.83 2.01 -9.74
C GLN A 114 -31.18 1.74 -11.10
N LEU A 115 -30.16 0.89 -11.16
CA LEU A 115 -29.45 0.52 -12.39
C LEU A 115 -29.87 -0.86 -12.94
N ARG A 116 -30.81 -1.53 -12.28
CA ARG A 116 -31.39 -2.78 -12.77
C ARG A 116 -32.56 -2.45 -13.72
N ASN A 117 -32.32 -2.56 -15.01
CA ASN A 117 -33.35 -2.55 -16.04
C ASN A 117 -33.88 -3.96 -16.26
#